data_fc899931406c98c53933c0997f344aa2
#
_entry.id   fc899931406c98c53933c0997f344aa2
#
_cell.length_a   1.000
_cell.length_b   1.000
_cell.length_c   1.000
_cell.angle_alpha   90.00
_cell.angle_beta   90.00
_cell.angle_gamma   90.00
#
_symmetry.space_group_name_H-M   'P 1'
#
loop_
_entity.id
_entity.type
_entity.pdbx_description
1 polymer ?
#
loop_
_entity_poly.entity_id
_entity_poly.type
_entity_poly.pdbx_seq_one_letter_code
_entity_poly.pdbx_strand_id
1 'polypeptide(L)'
;MIVMNGGVMEQFGTPEEVYNRPASTFVASFIGSPPMNLLKQAPGLASGQILGIRPEHLELSSTGWEMKVDTVELLGAERLVHAHLGTETLTLRLDASLTAPTAGQIFHATPKEGCLHHFNAETGKRL
;
A
#
# COMPACT_ATOMS: atom_id res chain seq x y z
N MET A 1 -8.90 12.38 16.11
CA MET A 1 -7.46 12.34 15.75
C MET A 1 -7.12 13.52 14.84
N ILE A 2 -6.00 14.14 15.10
CA ILE A 2 -5.48 15.23 14.27
C ILE A 2 -4.10 14.78 13.75
N VAL A 3 -3.88 14.86 12.44
CA VAL A 3 -2.58 14.60 11.83
C VAL A 3 -1.96 15.94 11.43
N MET A 4 -0.77 16.21 11.95
CA MET A 4 -0.06 17.47 11.74
C MET A 4 1.21 17.26 10.93
N ASN A 5 1.54 18.23 10.10
CA ASN A 5 2.77 18.23 9.31
C ASN A 5 3.37 19.64 9.33
N GLY A 6 4.49 19.81 10.07
CA GLY A 6 5.16 21.10 10.14
C GLY A 6 4.28 22.23 10.65
N GLY A 7 3.39 21.98 11.61
CA GLY A 7 2.48 22.96 12.14
C GLY A 7 1.19 23.14 11.34
N VAL A 8 1.05 22.43 10.22
CA VAL A 8 -0.16 22.48 9.38
C VAL A 8 -1.00 21.22 9.64
N MET A 9 -2.30 21.41 9.84
CA MET A 9 -3.21 20.28 10.00
C MET A 9 -3.49 19.63 8.64
N GLU A 10 -3.06 18.36 8.51
CA GLU A 10 -3.29 17.58 7.27
C GLU A 10 -4.66 16.93 7.26
N GLN A 11 -5.10 16.42 8.41
CA GLN A 11 -6.41 15.78 8.52
C GLN A 11 -6.90 15.80 9.96
N PHE A 12 -8.22 15.93 10.10
CA PHE A 12 -8.95 15.76 11.35
C PHE A 12 -10.08 14.74 11.12
N GLY A 13 -10.20 13.77 12.01
CA GLY A 13 -11.25 12.75 11.91
C GLY A 13 -11.07 11.68 12.96
N THR A 14 -11.95 10.68 12.93
CA THR A 14 -11.77 9.49 13.78
C THR A 14 -10.56 8.70 13.31
N PRO A 15 -9.92 7.87 14.17
CA PRO A 15 -8.84 7.00 13.73
C PRO A 15 -9.22 6.13 12.54
N GLU A 16 -10.47 5.65 12.51
CA GLU A 16 -10.97 4.83 11.39
C GLU A 16 -11.05 5.64 10.10
N GLU A 17 -11.58 6.86 10.15
CA GLU A 17 -11.65 7.73 8.97
C GLU A 17 -10.27 8.07 8.41
N VAL A 18 -9.34 8.42 9.30
CA VAL A 18 -7.97 8.77 8.92
C VAL A 18 -7.27 7.56 8.29
N TYR A 19 -7.49 6.36 8.82
CA TYR A 19 -6.90 5.14 8.27
C TYR A 19 -7.53 4.75 6.93
N ASN A 20 -8.86 4.76 6.83
CA ASN A 20 -9.59 4.29 5.66
C ASN A 20 -9.65 5.30 4.52
N ARG A 21 -9.58 6.59 4.83
CA ARG A 21 -9.63 7.66 3.83
C ARG A 21 -8.60 8.75 4.14
N PRO A 22 -7.31 8.42 4.08
CA PRO A 22 -6.28 9.44 4.32
C PRO A 22 -6.42 10.57 3.29
N ALA A 23 -6.36 11.81 3.77
CA ALA A 23 -6.58 12.98 2.93
C ALA A 23 -5.41 13.29 1.99
N SER A 24 -4.23 12.72 2.28
CA SER A 24 -3.02 12.98 1.50
C SER A 24 -2.04 11.81 1.60
N THR A 25 -1.03 11.82 0.75
CA THR A 25 0.07 10.85 0.82
C THR A 25 0.81 10.94 2.14
N PHE A 26 0.93 12.14 2.71
CA PHE A 26 1.55 12.32 4.03
C PHE A 26 0.80 11.53 5.10
N VAL A 27 -0.52 11.69 5.16
CA VAL A 27 -1.36 10.97 6.13
C VAL A 27 -1.28 9.46 5.88
N ALA A 28 -1.35 9.04 4.62
CA ALA A 28 -1.29 7.62 4.26
C ALA A 28 0.03 6.97 4.69
N SER A 29 1.14 7.69 4.58
CA SER A 29 2.46 7.20 4.97
C SER A 29 2.69 7.28 6.48
N PHE A 30 1.98 8.15 7.17
CA PHE A 30 2.12 8.35 8.62
C PHE A 30 1.33 7.32 9.42
N ILE A 31 0.17 6.91 8.93
CA ILE A 31 -0.75 6.00 9.62
C ILE A 31 -0.59 4.58 9.09
N GLY A 32 -0.36 3.64 10.00
CA GLY A 32 -0.25 2.22 9.69
C GLY A 32 1.17 1.69 9.87
N SER A 33 1.26 0.39 10.14
CA SER A 33 2.54 -0.32 10.30
C SER A 33 2.40 -1.71 9.67
N PRO A 34 2.89 -1.91 8.46
CA PRO A 34 3.56 -0.94 7.59
C PRO A 34 2.60 0.11 7.02
N PRO A 35 3.14 1.25 6.54
CA PRO A 35 2.30 2.28 5.93
C PRO A 35 1.73 1.85 4.59
N MET A 36 0.80 2.65 4.05
CA MET A 36 0.22 2.42 2.73
C MET A 36 1.30 2.40 1.65
N ASN A 37 1.21 1.45 0.72
CA ASN A 37 2.04 1.47 -0.49
C ASN A 37 1.59 2.63 -1.36
N LEU A 38 2.55 3.45 -1.79
CA LEU A 38 2.29 4.59 -2.67
C LEU A 38 3.07 4.36 -3.97
N LEU A 39 2.34 4.11 -5.05
CA LEU A 39 2.93 3.71 -6.33
C LEU A 39 2.70 4.80 -7.37
N LYS A 40 3.76 5.13 -8.10
CA LYS A 40 3.71 6.15 -9.16
C LYS A 40 3.53 5.54 -10.55
N GLN A 41 3.83 4.26 -10.71
CA GLN A 41 3.83 3.55 -11.99
C GLN A 41 3.00 2.27 -11.94
N ALA A 42 1.95 2.24 -11.11
CA ALA A 42 1.08 1.07 -11.03
C ALA A 42 0.35 0.83 -12.36
N PRO A 43 0.07 -0.44 -12.71
CA PRO A 43 -0.68 -0.74 -13.94
C PRO A 43 -2.04 -0.03 -13.97
N GLY A 44 -2.34 0.63 -15.08
CA GLY A 44 -3.60 1.33 -15.27
C GLY A 44 -3.70 2.70 -14.59
N LEU A 45 -2.62 3.15 -13.93
CA LEU A 45 -2.61 4.43 -13.25
C LEU A 45 -2.46 5.57 -14.26
N ALA A 46 -3.30 6.60 -14.12
CA ALA A 46 -3.21 7.79 -14.95
C ALA A 46 -1.95 8.60 -14.61
N SER A 47 -1.41 9.30 -15.61
CA SER A 47 -0.26 10.18 -15.41
C SER A 47 -0.57 11.28 -14.40
N GLY A 48 0.37 11.61 -13.55
CA GLY A 48 0.22 12.65 -12.53
C GLY A 48 -0.52 12.19 -11.27
N GLN A 49 -0.75 10.89 -11.14
CA GLN A 49 -1.41 10.32 -9.97
C GLN A 49 -0.48 9.37 -9.21
N ILE A 50 -0.77 9.21 -7.92
CA ILE A 50 -0.17 8.19 -7.06
C ILE A 50 -1.28 7.24 -6.65
N LEU A 51 -1.03 5.93 -6.78
CA LEU A 51 -1.95 4.90 -6.34
C LEU A 51 -1.55 4.44 -4.94
N GLY A 52 -2.50 4.49 -4.00
CA GLY A 52 -2.32 3.98 -2.65
C GLY A 52 -3.04 2.67 -2.44
N ILE A 53 -2.37 1.71 -1.81
CA ILE A 53 -2.96 0.43 -1.43
C ILE A 53 -2.33 -0.06 -0.13
N ARG A 54 -3.15 -0.40 0.86
CA ARG A 54 -2.66 -0.95 2.11
C ARG A 54 -2.08 -2.35 1.89
N PRO A 55 -1.03 -2.73 2.64
CA PRO A 55 -0.42 -4.05 2.50
C PRO A 55 -1.40 -5.21 2.68
N GLU A 56 -2.38 -5.08 3.57
CA GLU A 56 -3.40 -6.11 3.82
C GLU A 56 -4.48 -6.18 2.74
N HIS A 57 -4.56 -5.20 1.86
CA HIS A 57 -5.55 -5.14 0.79
C HIS A 57 -5.04 -5.66 -0.57
N LEU A 58 -3.85 -6.24 -0.58
CA LEU A 58 -3.33 -6.96 -1.73
C LEU A 58 -3.53 -8.45 -1.49
N GLU A 59 -4.19 -9.14 -2.42
CA GLU A 59 -4.50 -10.57 -2.31
C GLU A 59 -3.70 -11.36 -3.33
N LEU A 60 -3.13 -12.50 -2.92
CA LEU A 60 -2.46 -13.41 -3.84
C LEU A 60 -3.48 -13.91 -4.86
N SER A 61 -3.08 -13.94 -6.13
CA SER A 61 -3.93 -14.39 -7.23
C SER A 61 -3.10 -15.09 -8.29
N SER A 62 -3.78 -15.80 -9.19
CA SER A 62 -3.12 -16.41 -10.35
C SER A 62 -2.88 -15.42 -11.48
N THR A 63 -3.59 -14.31 -11.45
CA THR A 63 -3.48 -13.18 -12.39
C THR A 63 -3.36 -11.89 -11.59
N GLY A 64 -3.16 -10.77 -12.25
CA GLY A 64 -3.05 -9.49 -11.58
C GLY A 64 -1.66 -8.91 -11.76
N TRP A 65 -1.20 -8.14 -10.79
CA TRP A 65 0.12 -7.51 -10.86
C TRP A 65 1.22 -8.54 -10.67
N GLU A 66 2.13 -8.63 -11.63
CA GLU A 66 3.29 -9.52 -11.52
C GLU A 66 4.37 -8.83 -10.70
N MET A 67 4.85 -9.53 -9.69
CA MET A 67 5.84 -9.01 -8.75
C MET A 67 6.92 -10.04 -8.49
N LYS A 68 8.08 -9.55 -8.03
CA LYS A 68 9.19 -10.42 -7.59
C LYS A 68 9.48 -10.17 -6.13
N VAL A 69 9.56 -11.23 -5.35
CA VAL A 69 9.84 -11.13 -3.91
C VAL A 69 11.30 -10.76 -3.67
N ASP A 70 11.51 -9.75 -2.84
CA ASP A 70 12.86 -9.38 -2.35
C ASP A 70 13.14 -10.09 -1.03
N THR A 71 12.30 -9.88 -0.03
CA THR A 71 12.43 -10.47 1.31
C THR A 71 11.06 -10.78 1.89
N VAL A 72 11.05 -11.68 2.89
CA VAL A 72 9.85 -12.02 3.66
C VAL A 72 10.19 -11.91 5.14
N GLU A 73 9.38 -11.15 5.88
CA GLU A 73 9.49 -11.05 7.32
C GLU A 73 8.39 -11.86 8.01
N LEU A 74 8.76 -12.60 9.04
CA LEU A 74 7.80 -13.37 9.84
C LEU A 74 7.43 -12.59 11.08
N LEU A 75 6.13 -12.32 11.25
CA LEU A 75 5.58 -11.54 12.37
C LEU A 75 4.56 -12.37 13.14
N GLY A 76 4.97 -13.55 13.63
CA GLY A 76 4.03 -14.43 14.34
C GLY A 76 2.93 -14.94 13.42
N ALA A 77 1.70 -14.43 13.59
CA ALA A 77 0.53 -14.85 12.81
C ALA A 77 0.48 -14.27 11.40
N GLU A 78 1.39 -13.36 11.05
CA GLU A 78 1.40 -12.68 9.76
C GLU A 78 2.80 -12.69 9.14
N ARG A 79 2.83 -12.46 7.82
CA ARG A 79 4.07 -12.29 7.07
C ARG A 79 4.00 -11.00 6.27
N LEU A 80 5.13 -10.28 6.23
CA LEU A 80 5.28 -9.12 5.35
C LEU A 80 6.14 -9.56 4.17
N VAL A 81 5.58 -9.45 2.98
CA VAL A 81 6.28 -9.76 1.72
C VAL A 81 6.70 -8.45 1.09
N HIS A 82 8.01 -8.20 1.05
CA HIS A 82 8.58 -7.04 0.37
C HIS A 82 8.93 -7.44 -1.06
N ALA A 83 8.39 -6.72 -2.04
CA ALA A 83 8.47 -7.11 -3.43
C ALA A 83 8.71 -5.90 -4.34
N HIS A 84 9.09 -6.20 -5.58
CA HIS A 84 9.19 -5.21 -6.66
C HIS A 84 8.07 -5.40 -7.66
N LEU A 85 7.41 -4.30 -8.00
CA LEU A 85 6.48 -4.19 -9.12
C LEU A 85 7.14 -3.26 -10.14
N GLY A 86 7.80 -3.84 -11.15
CA GLY A 86 8.63 -3.06 -12.06
C GLY A 86 9.81 -2.45 -11.29
N THR A 87 9.93 -1.13 -11.31
CA THR A 87 11.01 -0.41 -10.61
C THR A 87 10.60 0.07 -9.22
N GLU A 88 9.34 -0.10 -8.83
CA GLU A 88 8.84 0.34 -7.54
C GLU A 88 8.78 -0.81 -6.55
N THR A 89 8.95 -0.49 -5.27
CA THR A 89 8.84 -1.46 -4.18
C THR A 89 7.49 -1.35 -3.52
N LEU A 90 6.99 -2.47 -3.00
CA LEU A 90 5.76 -2.51 -2.23
C LEU A 90 5.80 -3.62 -1.20
N THR A 91 4.86 -3.59 -0.28
CA THR A 91 4.76 -4.57 0.80
C THR A 91 3.35 -5.16 0.83
N LEU A 92 3.27 -6.49 0.96
CA LEU A 92 2.02 -7.20 1.21
C LEU A 92 2.03 -7.73 2.64
N ARG A 93 0.86 -7.72 3.28
CA ARG A 93 0.66 -8.39 4.57
C ARG A 93 -0.23 -9.60 4.35
N LEU A 94 0.30 -10.78 4.64
CA LEU A 94 -0.38 -12.05 4.44
C LEU A 94 -0.55 -12.78 5.77
N ASP A 95 -1.67 -13.49 5.92
CA ASP A 95 -1.87 -14.40 7.04
C ASP A 95 -0.86 -15.54 6.96
N ALA A 96 -0.29 -15.94 8.10
CA ALA A 96 0.72 -16.99 8.15
C ALA A 96 0.19 -18.35 7.69
N SER A 97 -1.13 -18.55 7.67
CA SER A 97 -1.76 -19.78 7.17
C SER A 97 -1.71 -19.90 5.65
N LEU A 98 -1.48 -18.79 4.93
CA LEU A 98 -1.38 -18.78 3.48
C LEU A 98 0.01 -19.23 3.04
N THR A 99 0.09 -19.91 1.89
CA THR A 99 1.37 -20.23 1.28
C THR A 99 1.96 -18.95 0.69
N ALA A 100 3.00 -18.43 1.35
CA ALA A 100 3.65 -17.22 0.89
C ALA A 100 4.73 -17.53 -0.16
N PRO A 101 4.93 -16.62 -1.14
CA PRO A 101 6.06 -16.74 -2.05
C PRO A 101 7.38 -16.56 -1.28
N THR A 102 8.46 -17.13 -1.83
CA THR A 102 9.80 -17.04 -1.23
C THR A 102 10.67 -16.03 -1.97
N ALA A 103 11.76 -15.60 -1.34
CA ALA A 103 12.69 -14.64 -1.92
C ALA A 103 13.13 -15.05 -3.34
N GLY A 104 13.07 -14.11 -4.26
CA GLY A 104 13.42 -14.33 -5.68
C GLY A 104 12.30 -14.92 -6.53
N GLN A 105 11.20 -15.34 -5.94
CA GLN A 105 10.08 -15.93 -6.65
C GLN A 105 9.21 -14.86 -7.30
N ILE A 106 8.70 -15.14 -8.50
CA ILE A 106 7.70 -14.29 -9.17
C ILE A 106 6.31 -14.77 -8.73
N PHE A 107 5.45 -13.82 -8.43
CA PHE A 107 4.07 -14.11 -8.03
C PHE A 107 3.14 -13.00 -8.52
N HIS A 108 1.85 -13.24 -8.40
CA HIS A 108 0.82 -12.26 -8.79
C HIS A 108 -0.05 -11.92 -7.60
N ALA A 109 -0.46 -10.66 -7.53
CA ALA A 109 -1.40 -10.20 -6.52
C ALA A 109 -2.36 -9.18 -7.14
N THR A 110 -3.57 -9.14 -6.60
CA THR A 110 -4.63 -8.25 -7.07
C THR A 110 -5.09 -7.36 -5.91
N PRO A 111 -5.26 -6.05 -6.15
CA PRO A 111 -5.86 -5.18 -5.14
C PRO A 111 -7.28 -5.62 -4.83
N LYS A 112 -7.62 -5.61 -3.54
CA LYS A 112 -8.98 -5.88 -3.09
C LYS A 112 -9.91 -4.80 -3.61
N GLU A 113 -11.07 -5.18 -4.11
CA GLU A 113 -12.04 -4.25 -4.68
C GLU A 113 -12.44 -3.19 -3.66
N GLY A 114 -12.50 -1.93 -4.12
CA GLY A 114 -12.85 -0.80 -3.27
C GLY A 114 -11.76 -0.31 -2.33
N CYS A 115 -10.56 -0.89 -2.39
CA CYS A 115 -9.46 -0.55 -1.48
C CYS A 115 -8.34 0.26 -2.12
N LEU A 116 -8.54 0.73 -3.33
CA LEU A 116 -7.58 1.61 -4.00
C LEU A 116 -7.79 3.06 -3.62
N HIS A 117 -6.70 3.79 -3.47
CA HIS A 117 -6.71 5.23 -3.20
C HIS A 117 -5.92 5.95 -4.26
N HIS A 118 -6.42 7.11 -4.69
CA HIS A 118 -5.76 7.91 -5.72
C HIS A 118 -5.40 9.28 -5.13
N PHE A 119 -4.18 9.72 -5.37
CA PHE A 119 -3.69 11.01 -4.91
C PHE A 119 -3.08 11.78 -6.08
N ASN A 120 -3.09 13.10 -5.97
CA ASN A 120 -2.41 13.97 -6.91
C ASN A 120 -0.90 13.87 -6.66
N ALA A 121 -0.12 13.54 -7.68
CA ALA A 121 1.32 13.33 -7.52
C ALA A 121 2.06 14.63 -7.19
N GLU A 122 1.54 15.77 -7.60
CA GLU A 122 2.16 17.07 -7.37
C GLU A 122 1.85 17.63 -5.99
N THR A 123 0.60 17.55 -5.54
CA THR A 123 0.17 18.10 -4.25
C THR A 123 0.14 17.08 -3.13
N GLY A 124 0.07 15.79 -3.45
CA GLY A 124 -0.12 14.72 -2.49
C GLY A 124 -1.55 14.58 -1.96
N LYS A 125 -2.47 15.42 -2.41
CA LYS A 125 -3.85 15.40 -1.93
C LYS A 125 -4.69 14.33 -2.59
N ARG A 126 -5.62 13.77 -1.83
CA ARG A 126 -6.59 12.80 -2.34
C ARG A 126 -7.40 13.40 -3.49
N LEU A 127 -7.56 12.60 -4.52
CA LEU A 127 -8.41 12.94 -5.66
C LEU A 127 -9.85 12.52 -5.43
#